data_bb0dadc6028fa076b1cc88281c91934a
#
_entry.id   bb0dadc6028fa076b1cc88281c91934a
#
_cell.length_a   1.000
_cell.length_b   1.000
_cell.length_c   1.000
_cell.angle_alpha   90.00
_cell.angle_beta   90.00
_cell.angle_gamma   90.00
#
_symmetry.space_group_name_H-M   'P 1'
#
loop_
_entity.id
_entity.type
_entity.pdbx_description
1 polymer ?
#
loop_
_entity_poly.entity_id
_entity_poly.type
_entity_poly.pdbx_seq_one_letter_code
_entity_poly.pdbx_strand_id
1 'polypeptide(L)'
;MEKFKRKATIYDIARISGVSPKTVSRVINGGDGVRSETYQSVMKVIDELSYIPNAYAQNLTKKETTNILISVKKMESFPLIWFQTLLDKVLQTCKEMGVNAIVEYFGEGDSIKDSIISSTGSLVDGVIVFYEGKDDSRIQYLKKNNMPFIVFGKSQTEGVIYVSNNDFQAMYDLMGAVADKGLRDMWLLMGGESLVNKDREKGARTFVKEKKYEIALEVVYGLATIESVYHYAIDTGYYICLWG
;
A
#
# COMPACT_ATOMS: atom_id res chain seq x y z
N MET A 1 18.15 -35.17 -4.14
CA MET A 1 17.26 -34.30 -3.33
C MET A 1 18.01 -33.95 -2.06
N GLU A 2 18.61 -32.77 -1.97
CA GLU A 2 19.22 -32.28 -0.73
C GLU A 2 18.12 -32.10 0.33
N LYS A 3 18.28 -32.78 1.46
CA LYS A 3 17.44 -32.56 2.63
C LYS A 3 17.65 -31.12 3.09
N PHE A 4 16.63 -30.28 3.03
CA PHE A 4 16.62 -28.98 3.67
C PHE A 4 17.01 -29.17 5.13
N LYS A 5 18.20 -28.72 5.52
CA LYS A 5 18.62 -28.71 6.92
C LYS A 5 17.62 -27.83 7.69
N ARG A 6 17.01 -28.41 8.75
CA ARG A 6 16.14 -27.68 9.67
C ARG A 6 16.87 -26.43 10.17
N LYS A 7 16.22 -25.26 10.12
CA LYS A 7 16.75 -24.02 10.67
C LYS A 7 17.06 -24.22 12.17
N ALA A 8 18.23 -23.76 12.61
CA ALA A 8 18.61 -23.79 14.02
C ALA A 8 17.61 -22.98 14.86
N THR A 9 17.39 -23.39 16.08
CA THR A 9 16.48 -22.75 17.03
C THR A 9 17.26 -22.21 18.24
N ILE A 10 16.67 -21.32 19.02
CA ILE A 10 17.23 -20.82 20.28
C ILE A 10 17.59 -21.97 21.26
N TYR A 11 16.85 -23.08 21.20
CA TYR A 11 17.11 -24.27 21.99
C TYR A 11 18.37 -25.02 21.54
N ASP A 12 18.64 -25.02 20.22
CA ASP A 12 19.86 -25.63 19.67
C ASP A 12 21.09 -24.84 20.09
N ILE A 13 21.02 -23.51 20.08
CA ILE A 13 22.11 -22.63 20.56
C ILE A 13 22.33 -22.84 22.06
N ALA A 14 21.27 -22.83 22.85
CA ALA A 14 21.34 -23.05 24.29
C ALA A 14 22.02 -24.36 24.63
N ARG A 15 21.66 -25.44 23.93
CA ARG A 15 22.25 -26.77 24.12
C ARG A 15 23.73 -26.81 23.77
N ILE A 16 24.14 -26.19 22.65
CA ILE A 16 25.52 -26.22 22.16
C ILE A 16 26.43 -25.31 23.00
N SER A 17 25.93 -24.11 23.37
CA SER A 17 26.69 -23.16 24.18
C SER A 17 26.66 -23.47 25.70
N GLY A 18 25.91 -24.51 26.14
CA GLY A 18 25.84 -24.94 27.54
C GLY A 18 25.13 -23.95 28.47
N VAL A 19 24.24 -23.09 27.91
CA VAL A 19 23.52 -22.10 28.73
C VAL A 19 22.00 -22.25 28.56
N SER A 20 21.23 -21.55 29.41
CA SER A 20 19.76 -21.59 29.30
C SER A 20 19.25 -20.81 28.04
N PRO A 21 18.10 -21.19 27.48
CA PRO A 21 17.47 -20.39 26.39
C PRO A 21 17.23 -18.92 26.78
N LYS A 22 16.97 -18.66 28.07
CA LYS A 22 16.84 -17.31 28.62
C LYS A 22 18.14 -16.53 28.55
N THR A 23 19.29 -17.18 28.78
CA THR A 23 20.63 -16.58 28.63
C THR A 23 20.93 -16.27 27.17
N VAL A 24 20.62 -17.19 26.24
CA VAL A 24 20.77 -16.96 24.80
C VAL A 24 19.91 -15.77 24.37
N SER A 25 18.67 -15.71 24.81
CA SER A 25 17.77 -14.57 24.51
C SER A 25 18.34 -13.24 25.01
N ARG A 26 18.96 -13.20 26.21
CA ARG A 26 19.61 -11.99 26.72
C ARG A 26 20.81 -11.58 25.88
N VAL A 27 21.64 -12.51 25.43
CA VAL A 27 22.78 -12.24 24.55
C VAL A 27 22.30 -11.63 23.23
N ILE A 28 21.30 -12.25 22.60
CA ILE A 28 20.73 -11.78 21.32
C ILE A 28 20.11 -10.39 21.43
N ASN A 29 19.49 -10.08 22.57
CA ASN A 29 18.78 -8.82 22.78
C ASN A 29 19.65 -7.73 23.43
N GLY A 30 20.96 -7.95 23.61
CA GLY A 30 21.87 -6.98 24.21
C GLY A 30 21.54 -6.68 25.68
N GLY A 31 20.92 -7.62 26.40
CA GLY A 31 20.55 -7.46 27.82
C GLY A 31 21.76 -7.48 28.74
N ASP A 32 21.73 -6.63 29.77
CA ASP A 32 22.75 -6.54 30.79
C ASP A 32 22.84 -7.82 31.66
N GLY A 33 24.02 -8.03 32.27
CA GLY A 33 24.24 -9.09 33.25
C GLY A 33 24.67 -10.44 32.68
N VAL A 34 25.13 -10.49 31.44
CA VAL A 34 25.79 -11.66 30.85
C VAL A 34 27.30 -11.48 30.94
N ARG A 35 28.00 -12.49 31.46
CA ARG A 35 29.47 -12.48 31.52
C ARG A 35 30.08 -12.48 30.12
N SER A 36 31.17 -11.74 29.91
CA SER A 36 31.83 -11.61 28.61
C SER A 36 32.15 -12.96 27.96
N GLU A 37 32.65 -13.94 28.73
CA GLU A 37 32.94 -15.29 28.24
C GLU A 37 31.70 -16.01 27.71
N THR A 38 30.58 -15.89 28.46
CA THR A 38 29.28 -16.47 28.06
C THR A 38 28.74 -15.80 26.78
N TYR A 39 28.88 -14.48 26.69
CA TYR A 39 28.49 -13.72 25.51
C TYR A 39 29.24 -14.19 24.26
N GLN A 40 30.58 -14.29 24.36
CA GLN A 40 31.43 -14.74 23.26
C GLN A 40 31.14 -16.18 22.82
N SER A 41 30.92 -17.08 23.80
CA SER A 41 30.56 -18.48 23.51
C SER A 41 29.22 -18.59 22.76
N VAL A 42 28.20 -17.85 23.18
CA VAL A 42 26.90 -17.86 22.53
C VAL A 42 26.97 -17.25 21.12
N MET A 43 27.67 -16.12 20.95
CA MET A 43 27.84 -15.48 19.65
C MET A 43 28.57 -16.38 18.65
N LYS A 44 29.61 -17.09 19.09
CA LYS A 44 30.32 -18.06 18.27
C LYS A 44 29.38 -19.16 17.75
N VAL A 45 28.52 -19.71 18.59
CA VAL A 45 27.53 -20.75 18.21
C VAL A 45 26.48 -20.18 17.25
N ILE A 46 26.05 -18.94 17.44
CA ILE A 46 25.12 -18.23 16.53
C ILE A 46 25.73 -18.14 15.12
N ASP A 47 27.00 -17.74 15.04
CA ASP A 47 27.71 -17.61 13.76
C ASP A 47 27.93 -18.97 13.08
N GLU A 48 28.39 -19.98 13.85
CA GLU A 48 28.62 -21.34 13.34
C GLU A 48 27.34 -22.00 12.78
N LEU A 49 26.20 -21.74 13.40
CA LEU A 49 24.91 -22.26 12.95
C LEU A 49 24.20 -21.37 11.95
N SER A 50 24.79 -20.21 11.61
CA SER A 50 24.12 -19.17 10.81
C SER A 50 22.70 -18.91 11.33
N TYR A 51 22.56 -18.83 12.64
CA TYR A 51 21.26 -18.63 13.28
C TYR A 51 20.79 -17.20 13.08
N ILE A 52 19.64 -17.06 12.46
CA ILE A 52 18.96 -15.77 12.36
C ILE A 52 17.88 -15.74 13.44
N PRO A 53 17.98 -14.82 14.41
CA PRO A 53 16.95 -14.66 15.43
C PRO A 53 15.58 -14.50 14.79
N ASN A 54 14.59 -15.22 15.32
CA ASN A 54 13.22 -15.08 14.84
C ASN A 54 12.67 -13.72 15.30
N ALA A 55 12.56 -12.79 14.35
CA ALA A 55 12.04 -11.44 14.60
C ALA A 55 10.65 -11.47 15.27
N TYR A 56 9.83 -12.48 14.99
CA TYR A 56 8.53 -12.67 15.62
C TYR A 56 8.64 -12.97 17.11
N ALA A 57 9.61 -13.82 17.51
CA ALA A 57 9.84 -14.13 18.91
C ALA A 57 10.47 -12.94 19.68
N GLN A 58 11.25 -12.11 19.00
CA GLN A 58 11.82 -10.88 19.59
C GLN A 58 10.73 -9.80 19.75
N ASN A 59 9.84 -9.62 18.78
CA ASN A 59 8.77 -8.64 18.81
C ASN A 59 7.69 -8.98 19.88
N LEU A 60 7.51 -10.26 20.21
CA LEU A 60 6.65 -10.65 21.33
C LEU A 60 7.20 -10.20 22.70
N THR A 61 8.52 -9.99 22.81
CA THR A 61 9.18 -9.57 24.06
C THR A 61 9.57 -8.09 24.08
N LYS A 62 9.73 -7.47 22.89
CA LYS A 62 9.97 -6.03 22.73
C LYS A 62 8.79 -5.42 21.96
N LYS A 63 7.93 -4.73 22.66
CA LYS A 63 6.78 -3.94 22.15
C LYS A 63 7.18 -2.72 21.28
N GLU A 64 8.33 -2.78 20.60
CA GLU A 64 8.96 -1.58 20.02
C GLU A 64 8.93 -1.49 18.50
N THR A 65 8.46 -2.51 17.79
CA THR A 65 8.41 -2.45 16.31
C THR A 65 6.96 -2.51 15.84
N THR A 66 6.47 -1.43 15.27
CA THR A 66 5.16 -1.39 14.62
C THR A 66 5.26 -2.03 13.24
N ASN A 67 4.36 -2.96 12.95
CA ASN A 67 4.26 -3.62 11.65
C ASN A 67 3.00 -3.14 10.93
N ILE A 68 3.15 -2.58 9.74
CA ILE A 68 2.03 -2.12 8.91
C ILE A 68 1.95 -2.99 7.66
N LEU A 69 0.74 -3.44 7.35
CA LEU A 69 0.44 -4.09 6.09
C LEU A 69 -0.07 -3.05 5.08
N ILE A 70 0.50 -3.05 3.90
CA ILE A 70 0.04 -2.31 2.73
C ILE A 70 -0.66 -3.30 1.82
N SER A 71 -1.99 -3.31 1.85
CA SER A 71 -2.80 -4.23 1.04
C SER A 71 -3.28 -3.51 -0.22
N VAL A 72 -2.77 -3.94 -1.37
CA VAL A 72 -2.99 -3.31 -2.68
C VAL A 72 -3.93 -4.17 -3.50
N LYS A 73 -5.09 -3.63 -3.91
CA LYS A 73 -5.96 -4.34 -4.85
C LYS A 73 -5.31 -4.37 -6.23
N LYS A 74 -5.13 -5.57 -6.77
CA LYS A 74 -4.64 -5.74 -8.14
C LYS A 74 -5.71 -5.25 -9.13
N MET A 75 -5.32 -4.41 -10.06
CA MET A 75 -6.18 -3.87 -11.12
C MET A 75 -5.56 -4.20 -12.48
N GLU A 76 -6.38 -4.50 -13.49
CA GLU A 76 -5.91 -4.85 -14.84
C GLU A 76 -5.18 -3.69 -15.52
N SER A 77 -5.70 -2.47 -15.38
CA SER A 77 -5.05 -1.26 -15.91
C SER A 77 -4.60 -0.37 -14.76
N PHE A 78 -3.34 -0.56 -14.37
CA PHE A 78 -2.76 0.13 -13.24
C PHE A 78 -1.78 1.21 -13.75
N PRO A 79 -1.88 2.47 -13.32
CA PRO A 79 -0.87 3.47 -13.61
C PRO A 79 0.41 3.16 -12.83
N LEU A 80 1.18 2.22 -13.34
CA LEU A 80 2.27 1.54 -12.64
C LEU A 80 3.32 2.53 -12.10
N ILE A 81 3.71 3.51 -12.90
CA ILE A 81 4.75 4.49 -12.53
C ILE A 81 4.29 5.37 -11.37
N TRP A 82 3.06 5.86 -11.41
CA TRP A 82 2.50 6.66 -10.33
C TRP A 82 2.41 5.88 -9.02
N PHE A 83 1.89 4.65 -9.10
CA PHE A 83 1.78 3.78 -7.93
C PHE A 83 3.14 3.43 -7.34
N GLN A 84 4.11 3.09 -8.19
CA GLN A 84 5.48 2.80 -7.74
C GLN A 84 6.07 3.99 -6.99
N THR A 85 5.97 5.20 -7.55
CA THR A 85 6.47 6.43 -6.90
C THR A 85 5.81 6.66 -5.55
N LEU A 86 4.50 6.43 -5.44
CA LEU A 86 3.78 6.55 -4.19
C LEU A 86 4.19 5.49 -3.17
N LEU A 87 4.27 4.23 -3.60
CA LEU A 87 4.67 3.12 -2.73
C LEU A 87 6.10 3.33 -2.20
N ASP A 88 7.03 3.77 -3.05
CA ASP A 88 8.40 4.09 -2.64
C ASP A 88 8.42 5.15 -1.54
N LYS A 89 7.59 6.19 -1.64
CA LYS A 89 7.49 7.23 -0.61
C LYS A 89 6.90 6.69 0.69
N VAL A 90 5.89 5.84 0.63
CA VAL A 90 5.31 5.19 1.81
C VAL A 90 6.34 4.31 2.49
N LEU A 91 7.06 3.47 1.74
CA LEU A 91 8.10 2.58 2.28
C LEU A 91 9.28 3.37 2.87
N GLN A 92 9.70 4.45 2.22
CA GLN A 92 10.73 5.35 2.76
C GLN A 92 10.28 5.95 4.09
N THR A 93 9.05 6.46 4.17
CA THR A 93 8.49 7.03 5.40
C THR A 93 8.41 5.99 6.51
N CYS A 94 7.95 4.77 6.22
CA CYS A 94 7.95 3.67 7.19
C CYS A 94 9.35 3.41 7.74
N LYS A 95 10.37 3.37 6.87
CA LYS A 95 11.77 3.18 7.27
C LYS A 95 12.27 4.31 8.19
N GLU A 96 11.97 5.56 7.85
CA GLU A 96 12.35 6.74 8.64
C GLU A 96 11.70 6.75 10.03
N MET A 97 10.47 6.22 10.13
CA MET A 97 9.72 6.10 11.38
C MET A 97 10.05 4.82 12.18
N GLY A 98 10.94 3.96 11.69
CA GLY A 98 11.24 2.66 12.32
C GLY A 98 10.07 1.66 12.25
N VAL A 99 9.18 1.81 11.30
CA VAL A 99 8.01 0.95 11.06
C VAL A 99 8.35 -0.09 10.02
N ASN A 100 8.04 -1.36 10.28
CA ASN A 100 8.14 -2.42 9.28
C ASN A 100 6.93 -2.37 8.36
N ALA A 101 7.17 -2.41 7.05
CA ALA A 101 6.13 -2.47 6.05
C ALA A 101 6.12 -3.84 5.36
N ILE A 102 4.93 -4.44 5.26
CA ILE A 102 4.66 -5.66 4.52
C ILE A 102 3.73 -5.27 3.38
N VAL A 103 4.02 -5.69 2.16
CA VAL A 103 3.18 -5.38 1.00
C VAL A 103 2.55 -6.67 0.50
N GLU A 104 1.22 -6.66 0.31
CA GLU A 104 0.51 -7.73 -0.37
C GLU A 104 -0.28 -7.19 -1.57
N TYR A 105 -0.40 -8.02 -2.60
CA TYR A 105 -1.35 -7.82 -3.67
C TYR A 105 -2.58 -8.69 -3.43
N PHE A 106 -3.76 -8.06 -3.36
CA PHE A 106 -5.04 -8.71 -3.19
C PHE A 106 -5.76 -8.74 -4.53
N GLY A 107 -5.90 -9.91 -5.12
CA GLY A 107 -6.47 -10.12 -6.46
C GLY A 107 -7.99 -9.99 -6.49
N GLU A 108 -8.54 -9.89 -7.69
CA GLU A 108 -9.97 -10.01 -7.90
C GLU A 108 -10.38 -11.48 -7.74
N GLY A 109 -11.31 -11.75 -6.82
CA GLY A 109 -11.71 -13.12 -6.46
C GLY A 109 -10.89 -13.76 -5.35
N ASP A 110 -9.84 -13.10 -4.84
CA ASP A 110 -9.12 -13.61 -3.68
C ASP A 110 -10.04 -13.65 -2.45
N SER A 111 -9.92 -14.75 -1.70
CA SER A 111 -10.58 -14.84 -0.40
C SER A 111 -9.82 -14.06 0.65
N ILE A 112 -10.53 -13.38 1.54
CA ILE A 112 -9.90 -12.75 2.71
C ILE A 112 -9.11 -13.76 3.56
N LYS A 113 -9.45 -15.05 3.48
CA LYS A 113 -8.74 -16.13 4.19
C LYS A 113 -7.34 -16.36 3.65
N ASP A 114 -7.09 -16.01 2.40
CA ASP A 114 -5.79 -16.14 1.74
C ASP A 114 -4.92 -14.87 1.92
N SER A 115 -5.53 -13.78 2.40
CA SER A 115 -4.85 -12.53 2.68
C SER A 115 -4.02 -12.62 3.97
N ILE A 116 -2.90 -11.90 3.97
CA ILE A 116 -2.08 -11.65 5.17
C ILE A 116 -2.93 -11.03 6.29
N ILE A 117 -3.92 -10.21 5.96
CA ILE A 117 -4.85 -9.59 6.93
C ILE A 117 -5.49 -10.65 7.86
N SER A 118 -5.93 -11.78 7.31
CA SER A 118 -6.61 -12.81 8.09
C SER A 118 -5.68 -13.81 8.76
N SER A 119 -4.49 -14.04 8.17
CA SER A 119 -3.56 -15.05 8.65
C SER A 119 -2.65 -14.56 9.77
N THR A 120 -2.52 -13.25 9.95
CA THR A 120 -1.50 -12.64 10.81
C THR A 120 -2.06 -11.76 11.93
N GLY A 121 -3.24 -12.04 12.43
CA GLY A 121 -3.98 -11.22 13.42
C GLY A 121 -3.19 -10.75 14.67
N SER A 122 -1.95 -11.21 14.84
CA SER A 122 -1.03 -10.73 15.88
C SER A 122 0.28 -10.12 15.35
N LEU A 123 0.48 -10.10 14.04
CA LEU A 123 1.74 -9.70 13.41
C LEU A 123 1.68 -8.30 12.81
N VAL A 124 0.49 -7.75 12.64
CA VAL A 124 0.24 -6.46 11.99
C VAL A 124 -0.51 -5.57 12.96
N ASP A 125 0.01 -4.39 13.22
CA ASP A 125 -0.57 -3.40 14.12
C ASP A 125 -1.56 -2.47 13.41
N GLY A 126 -1.48 -2.37 12.08
CA GLY A 126 -2.37 -1.58 11.26
C GLY A 126 -2.28 -1.89 9.78
N VAL A 127 -3.29 -1.47 9.01
CA VAL A 127 -3.38 -1.75 7.58
C VAL A 127 -3.62 -0.47 6.78
N ILE A 128 -2.86 -0.28 5.71
CA ILE A 128 -3.16 0.71 4.67
C ILE A 128 -3.80 -0.04 3.50
N VAL A 129 -5.07 0.24 3.23
CA VAL A 129 -5.82 -0.37 2.12
C VAL A 129 -5.73 0.54 0.91
N PHE A 130 -5.10 0.07 -0.16
CA PHE A 130 -5.08 0.76 -1.45
C PHE A 130 -6.19 0.23 -2.35
N TYR A 131 -6.90 1.16 -2.99
CA TYR A 131 -7.97 0.86 -3.96
C TYR A 131 -9.11 0.02 -3.37
N GLU A 132 -9.97 0.70 -2.61
CA GLU A 132 -11.22 0.10 -2.14
C GLU A 132 -12.08 -0.36 -3.31
N GLY A 133 -12.48 -1.62 -3.27
CA GLY A 133 -13.47 -2.18 -4.19
C GLY A 133 -14.89 -1.99 -3.69
N LYS A 134 -15.87 -2.26 -4.55
CA LYS A 134 -17.25 -2.37 -4.08
C LYS A 134 -17.36 -3.57 -3.13
N ASP A 135 -18.00 -3.36 -1.98
CA ASP A 135 -18.18 -4.39 -0.94
C ASP A 135 -16.86 -5.08 -0.53
N ASP A 136 -15.79 -4.29 -0.32
CA ASP A 136 -14.44 -4.76 -0.10
C ASP A 136 -14.32 -5.66 1.13
N SER A 137 -14.03 -6.93 0.90
CA SER A 137 -13.92 -7.95 1.96
C SER A 137 -12.81 -7.66 2.97
N ARG A 138 -11.74 -6.94 2.56
CA ARG A 138 -10.66 -6.50 3.45
C ARG A 138 -11.20 -5.51 4.48
N ILE A 139 -11.93 -4.49 4.03
CA ILE A 139 -12.52 -3.46 4.91
C ILE A 139 -13.55 -4.08 5.85
N GLN A 140 -14.41 -4.97 5.35
CA GLN A 140 -15.38 -5.69 6.18
C GLN A 140 -14.69 -6.50 7.28
N TYR A 141 -13.63 -7.21 6.94
CA TYR A 141 -12.86 -7.99 7.91
C TYR A 141 -12.17 -7.11 8.95
N LEU A 142 -11.53 -6.02 8.52
CA LEU A 142 -10.83 -5.08 9.41
C LEU A 142 -11.79 -4.42 10.40
N LYS A 143 -12.96 -3.96 9.94
CA LYS A 143 -14.03 -3.42 10.80
C LYS A 143 -14.53 -4.46 11.79
N LYS A 144 -14.84 -5.68 11.35
CA LYS A 144 -15.34 -6.77 12.19
C LYS A 144 -14.37 -7.13 13.31
N ASN A 145 -13.07 -7.07 13.05
CA ASN A 145 -12.05 -7.46 14.00
C ASN A 145 -11.43 -6.28 14.77
N ASN A 146 -11.99 -5.06 14.62
CA ASN A 146 -11.47 -3.83 15.24
C ASN A 146 -9.98 -3.60 14.97
N MET A 147 -9.48 -4.01 13.80
CA MET A 147 -8.09 -3.79 13.40
C MET A 147 -7.93 -2.36 12.89
N PRO A 148 -6.93 -1.60 13.36
CA PRO A 148 -6.69 -0.25 12.88
C PRO A 148 -6.38 -0.23 11.38
N PHE A 149 -7.05 0.61 10.62
CA PHE A 149 -6.75 0.77 9.19
C PHE A 149 -7.12 2.15 8.67
N ILE A 150 -6.52 2.49 7.53
CA ILE A 150 -6.84 3.67 6.73
C ILE A 150 -6.95 3.26 5.26
N VAL A 151 -7.83 3.90 4.52
CA VAL A 151 -7.94 3.72 3.06
C VAL A 151 -7.15 4.82 2.36
N PHE A 152 -6.27 4.43 1.45
CA PHE A 152 -5.64 5.34 0.51
C PHE A 152 -6.47 5.39 -0.78
N GLY A 153 -6.99 6.57 -1.07
CA GLY A 153 -8.02 6.80 -2.06
C GLY A 153 -9.36 7.14 -1.39
N LYS A 154 -10.33 7.50 -2.19
CA LYS A 154 -11.67 7.85 -1.70
C LYS A 154 -12.42 6.59 -1.27
N SER A 155 -13.06 6.60 -0.09
CA SER A 155 -13.86 5.49 0.41
C SER A 155 -15.36 5.76 0.25
N GLN A 156 -16.13 4.71 -0.06
CA GLN A 156 -17.60 4.71 -0.05
C GLN A 156 -18.17 4.10 1.22
N THR A 157 -17.33 3.44 2.00
CA THR A 157 -17.75 2.74 3.21
C THR A 157 -17.92 3.72 4.36
N GLU A 158 -19.10 3.79 4.92
CA GLU A 158 -19.42 4.67 6.04
C GLU A 158 -18.52 4.42 7.26
N GLY A 159 -18.06 5.50 7.90
CA GLY A 159 -17.22 5.46 9.08
C GLY A 159 -15.79 5.02 8.84
N VAL A 160 -15.33 4.97 7.58
CA VAL A 160 -13.95 4.66 7.22
C VAL A 160 -13.14 5.95 7.13
N ILE A 161 -11.96 5.95 7.78
CA ILE A 161 -10.98 7.03 7.63
C ILE A 161 -10.22 6.80 6.32
N TYR A 162 -10.15 7.83 5.48
CA TYR A 162 -9.41 7.76 4.23
C TYR A 162 -8.57 9.01 3.97
N VAL A 163 -7.57 8.87 3.13
CA VAL A 163 -6.75 9.97 2.58
C VAL A 163 -6.86 9.96 1.07
N SER A 164 -7.27 11.07 0.49
CA SER A 164 -7.35 11.23 -0.96
C SER A 164 -6.98 12.66 -1.38
N ASN A 165 -6.71 12.84 -2.66
CA ASN A 165 -6.58 14.17 -3.25
C ASN A 165 -7.95 14.86 -3.30
N ASN A 166 -7.94 16.18 -3.38
CA ASN A 166 -9.14 16.94 -3.73
C ASN A 166 -9.30 16.99 -5.25
N ASP A 167 -9.75 15.86 -5.83
CA ASP A 167 -9.88 15.69 -7.28
C ASP A 167 -10.89 16.66 -7.91
N PHE A 168 -11.92 17.07 -7.15
CA PHE A 168 -12.86 18.11 -7.57
C PHE A 168 -12.13 19.44 -7.79
N GLN A 169 -11.40 19.91 -6.78
CA GLN A 169 -10.73 21.21 -6.84
C GLN A 169 -9.61 21.19 -7.88
N ALA A 170 -8.83 20.12 -7.92
CA ALA A 170 -7.75 19.98 -8.90
C ALA A 170 -8.26 20.08 -10.33
N MET A 171 -9.41 19.44 -10.65
CA MET A 171 -10.01 19.54 -11.97
C MET A 171 -10.63 20.92 -12.23
N TYR A 172 -11.27 21.49 -11.25
CA TYR A 172 -11.82 22.86 -11.35
C TYR A 172 -10.73 23.88 -11.69
N ASP A 173 -9.58 23.80 -11.02
CA ASP A 173 -8.43 24.68 -11.23
C ASP A 173 -7.77 24.43 -12.60
N LEU A 174 -7.66 23.15 -13.00
CA LEU A 174 -7.15 22.79 -14.33
C LEU A 174 -8.00 23.37 -15.44
N MET A 175 -9.33 23.27 -15.34
CA MET A 175 -10.26 23.88 -16.29
C MET A 175 -10.03 25.39 -16.42
N GLY A 176 -9.77 26.07 -15.29
CA GLY A 176 -9.41 27.48 -15.25
C GLY A 176 -8.13 27.78 -16.02
N ALA A 177 -7.08 27.05 -15.72
CA ALA A 177 -5.79 27.22 -16.38
C ALA A 177 -5.84 27.01 -17.91
N VAL A 178 -6.67 26.04 -18.36
CA VAL A 178 -6.87 25.76 -19.78
C VAL A 178 -7.73 26.86 -20.45
N ALA A 179 -8.79 27.30 -19.78
CA ALA A 179 -9.66 28.38 -20.28
C ALA A 179 -8.92 29.73 -20.41
N ASP A 180 -8.01 30.03 -19.49
CA ASP A 180 -7.18 31.24 -19.50
C ASP A 180 -6.21 31.28 -20.70
N LYS A 181 -5.88 30.10 -21.25
CA LYS A 181 -5.13 29.98 -22.52
C LYS A 181 -5.98 30.16 -23.79
N GLY A 182 -7.26 30.45 -23.62
CA GLY A 182 -8.19 30.67 -24.73
C GLY A 182 -8.81 29.41 -25.30
N LEU A 183 -8.56 28.23 -24.73
CA LEU A 183 -9.17 26.99 -25.20
C LEU A 183 -10.63 26.93 -24.76
N ARG A 184 -11.53 26.54 -25.67
CA ARG A 184 -13.00 26.53 -25.46
C ARG A 184 -13.64 25.18 -25.74
N ASP A 185 -13.03 24.35 -26.56
CA ASP A 185 -13.48 22.99 -26.84
C ASP A 185 -12.59 22.02 -26.02
N MET A 186 -13.18 21.35 -25.06
CA MET A 186 -12.46 20.52 -24.12
C MET A 186 -13.06 19.13 -24.01
N TRP A 187 -12.19 18.16 -24.05
CA TRP A 187 -12.56 16.76 -23.87
C TRP A 187 -11.91 16.22 -22.61
N LEU A 188 -12.73 15.70 -21.69
CA LEU A 188 -12.26 15.04 -20.48
C LEU A 188 -12.34 13.53 -20.69
N LEU A 189 -11.20 12.93 -21.00
CA LEU A 189 -11.07 11.49 -21.24
C LEU A 189 -10.77 10.78 -19.94
N MET A 190 -11.60 9.82 -19.59
CA MET A 190 -11.51 9.10 -18.31
C MET A 190 -11.54 7.60 -18.51
N GLY A 191 -10.88 6.87 -17.60
CA GLY A 191 -10.98 5.42 -17.51
C GLY A 191 -12.36 4.94 -17.05
N GLY A 192 -12.42 4.18 -15.96
CA GLY A 192 -13.69 3.70 -15.42
C GLY A 192 -14.43 4.74 -14.56
N GLU A 193 -15.68 4.43 -14.23
CA GLU A 193 -16.52 5.21 -13.30
C GLU A 193 -16.07 5.03 -11.83
N SER A 194 -14.94 5.60 -11.47
CA SER A 194 -14.50 5.65 -10.06
C SER A 194 -15.02 6.90 -9.35
N LEU A 195 -15.02 6.92 -8.02
CA LEU A 195 -15.36 8.11 -7.23
C LEU A 195 -14.44 9.30 -7.57
N VAL A 196 -13.17 9.03 -7.80
CA VAL A 196 -12.17 10.01 -8.21
C VAL A 196 -12.57 10.65 -9.53
N ASN A 197 -12.92 9.85 -10.53
CA ASN A 197 -13.32 10.34 -11.84
C ASN A 197 -14.65 11.10 -11.80
N LYS A 198 -15.60 10.66 -10.96
CA LYS A 198 -16.85 11.41 -10.73
C LYS A 198 -16.61 12.78 -10.09
N ASP A 199 -15.67 12.89 -9.16
CA ASP A 199 -15.30 14.17 -8.57
C ASP A 199 -14.60 15.08 -9.59
N ARG A 200 -13.72 14.53 -10.45
CA ARG A 200 -13.09 15.28 -11.54
C ARG A 200 -14.14 15.81 -12.53
N GLU A 201 -15.04 14.96 -12.98
CA GLU A 201 -16.15 15.40 -13.84
C GLU A 201 -16.97 16.50 -13.18
N LYS A 202 -17.34 16.33 -11.90
CA LYS A 202 -18.08 17.32 -11.15
C LYS A 202 -17.32 18.65 -11.07
N GLY A 203 -16.01 18.61 -10.84
CA GLY A 203 -15.15 19.81 -10.84
C GLY A 203 -15.17 20.53 -12.18
N ALA A 204 -14.98 19.80 -13.28
CA ALA A 204 -15.00 20.35 -14.64
C ALA A 204 -16.35 20.97 -14.99
N ARG A 205 -17.46 20.25 -14.78
CA ARG A 205 -18.82 20.74 -15.05
C ARG A 205 -19.20 21.93 -14.18
N THR A 206 -18.74 21.95 -12.92
CA THR A 206 -18.99 23.10 -12.02
C THR A 206 -18.27 24.33 -12.53
N PHE A 207 -17.01 24.20 -12.98
CA PHE A 207 -16.28 25.31 -13.59
C PHE A 207 -17.00 25.88 -14.81
N VAL A 208 -17.43 25.04 -15.75
CA VAL A 208 -18.17 25.46 -16.96
C VAL A 208 -19.46 26.20 -16.58
N LYS A 209 -20.19 25.71 -15.56
CA LYS A 209 -21.42 26.32 -15.11
C LYS A 209 -21.24 27.69 -14.44
N GLU A 210 -20.20 27.82 -13.61
CA GLU A 210 -19.98 29.01 -12.78
C GLU A 210 -19.26 30.13 -13.54
N LYS A 211 -18.41 29.78 -14.50
CA LYS A 211 -17.64 30.75 -15.27
C LYS A 211 -18.39 31.12 -16.54
N LYS A 212 -18.33 32.40 -16.88
CA LYS A 212 -18.98 32.95 -18.06
C LYS A 212 -18.24 32.66 -19.38
N TYR A 213 -17.43 31.61 -19.41
CA TYR A 213 -16.78 31.14 -20.63
C TYR A 213 -17.76 30.25 -21.40
N GLU A 214 -17.90 30.50 -22.70
CA GLU A 214 -18.57 29.54 -23.59
C GLU A 214 -17.61 28.37 -23.85
N ILE A 215 -17.68 27.36 -23.00
CA ILE A 215 -16.85 26.14 -23.05
C ILE A 215 -17.73 24.98 -23.47
N ALA A 216 -17.40 24.35 -24.58
CA ALA A 216 -17.91 23.03 -24.93
C ALA A 216 -17.09 21.97 -24.19
N LEU A 217 -17.73 21.26 -23.26
CA LEU A 217 -17.11 20.18 -22.49
C LEU A 217 -17.77 18.86 -22.83
N GLU A 218 -17.01 17.95 -23.38
CA GLU A 218 -17.40 16.55 -23.56
C GLU A 218 -16.66 15.68 -22.55
N VAL A 219 -17.37 14.72 -21.92
CA VAL A 219 -16.81 13.79 -20.93
C VAL A 219 -16.98 12.39 -21.46
N VAL A 220 -15.89 11.67 -21.62
CA VAL A 220 -15.85 10.33 -22.18
C VAL A 220 -15.24 9.36 -21.17
N TYR A 221 -15.99 8.32 -20.83
CA TYR A 221 -15.56 7.22 -19.97
C TYR A 221 -15.17 5.98 -20.78
N GLY A 222 -14.51 5.03 -20.13
CA GLY A 222 -14.12 3.77 -20.74
C GLY A 222 -12.74 3.77 -21.42
N LEU A 223 -12.02 4.88 -21.33
CA LEU A 223 -10.69 5.04 -21.94
C LEU A 223 -9.58 4.74 -20.92
N ALA A 224 -9.52 3.50 -20.47
CA ALA A 224 -8.62 3.09 -19.38
C ALA A 224 -7.18 2.77 -19.83
N THR A 225 -6.95 2.61 -21.14
CA THR A 225 -5.64 2.25 -21.70
C THR A 225 -5.24 3.22 -22.82
N ILE A 226 -3.92 3.32 -23.08
CA ILE A 226 -3.41 4.10 -24.22
C ILE A 226 -4.05 3.64 -25.52
N GLU A 227 -4.26 2.34 -25.68
CA GLU A 227 -4.88 1.75 -26.86
C GLU A 227 -6.34 2.21 -27.05
N SER A 228 -7.15 2.21 -25.96
CA SER A 228 -8.53 2.69 -26.00
C SER A 228 -8.61 4.18 -26.35
N VAL A 229 -7.69 4.99 -25.83
CA VAL A 229 -7.58 6.42 -26.17
C VAL A 229 -7.17 6.60 -27.63
N TYR A 230 -6.23 5.80 -28.14
CA TYR A 230 -5.76 5.85 -29.51
C TYR A 230 -6.87 5.49 -30.49
N HIS A 231 -7.60 4.39 -30.26
CA HIS A 231 -8.74 4.00 -31.08
C HIS A 231 -9.83 5.07 -31.09
N TYR A 232 -10.16 5.60 -29.91
CA TYR A 232 -11.13 6.67 -29.79
C TYR A 232 -10.73 7.91 -30.63
N ALA A 233 -9.45 8.29 -30.59
CA ALA A 233 -8.92 9.40 -31.36
C ALA A 233 -9.06 9.17 -32.89
N ILE A 234 -8.75 7.96 -33.37
CA ILE A 234 -8.88 7.59 -34.77
C ILE A 234 -10.35 7.64 -35.22
N ASP A 235 -11.23 7.01 -34.42
CA ASP A 235 -12.65 6.89 -34.76
C ASP A 235 -13.36 8.23 -34.79
N THR A 236 -12.93 9.16 -33.96
CA THR A 236 -13.51 10.53 -33.90
C THR A 236 -12.79 11.53 -34.76
N GLY A 237 -11.64 11.19 -35.37
CA GLY A 237 -10.84 12.07 -36.20
C GLY A 237 -10.13 13.20 -35.46
N TYR A 238 -10.01 13.10 -34.13
CA TYR A 238 -9.32 14.09 -33.30
C TYR A 238 -7.86 13.72 -33.03
N TYR A 239 -6.97 14.71 -33.11
CA TYR A 239 -5.58 14.57 -32.69
C TYR A 239 -5.48 14.82 -31.22
N ILE A 240 -5.15 13.77 -30.44
CA ILE A 240 -4.93 13.87 -28.99
C ILE A 240 -3.45 14.07 -28.74
N CYS A 241 -3.07 15.22 -28.16
CA CYS A 241 -1.74 15.41 -27.61
C CYS A 241 -1.71 14.77 -26.22
N LEU A 242 -1.11 13.58 -26.10
CA LEU A 242 -0.81 12.97 -24.83
C LEU A 242 0.47 13.62 -24.26
N TRP A 243 0.34 14.40 -23.20
CA TRP A 243 1.48 14.80 -22.38
C TRP A 243 1.77 13.67 -21.39
N GLY A 244 2.94 13.03 -21.56
CA GLY A 244 3.46 12.05 -20.65
C GLY A 244 3.98 12.68 -19.34
#